data_50a49d196a422e3150f8ed2184d9d79b
#
_entry.id   50a49d196a422e3150f8ed2184d9d79b
#
_cell.length_a   1.000
_cell.length_b   1.000
_cell.length_c   1.000
_cell.angle_alpha   90.00
_cell.angle_beta   90.00
_cell.angle_gamma   90.00
#
_symmetry.space_group_name_H-M   'P 1'
#
loop_
_entity.id
_entity.type
_entity.pdbx_description
1 polymer ?
#
loop_
_entity_poly.entity_id
_entity_poly.type
_entity_poly.pdbx_seq_one_letter_code
_entity_poly.pdbx_strand_id
1 'polypeptide(L)'
;KFINHKNKSLSDEKDNLYYYDKLVIATGSKNNLLGIDTKEYQKGNFFSLRNLEDSKRIRKKISEVQTITIIGAGFIGLEIATTALQLNKDVTIIENSENVMGRSISKDLSKWLINYYTKSGIKFIFNKSFKSFKSDENSIMNIILSDDTKINSEMVLISAGSQPNDLLFE
;
A
#
# COMPACT_ATOMS: atom_id res chain seq x y z
N LYS A 1 -2.61 -14.97 -24.91
CA LYS A 1 -2.84 -14.84 -23.45
C LYS A 1 -3.25 -16.16 -22.81
N PHE A 2 -2.63 -17.21 -23.22
CA PHE A 2 -2.97 -18.53 -22.73
C PHE A 2 -1.70 -19.36 -22.56
N ILE A 3 -1.60 -20.09 -21.46
CA ILE A 3 -0.51 -21.04 -21.23
C ILE A 3 -1.06 -22.45 -21.29
N ASN A 4 -0.51 -23.24 -22.20
CA ASN A 4 -0.86 -24.65 -22.31
C ASN A 4 0.26 -25.49 -21.68
N HIS A 5 0.05 -25.96 -20.47
CA HIS A 5 1.00 -26.77 -19.71
C HIS A 5 1.28 -28.13 -20.36
N LYS A 6 0.28 -28.73 -21.04
CA LYS A 6 0.42 -30.06 -21.69
C LYS A 6 1.36 -29.99 -22.92
N ASN A 7 1.18 -28.96 -23.75
CA ASN A 7 1.94 -28.78 -24.95
C ASN A 7 3.17 -27.88 -24.76
N LYS A 8 3.42 -27.42 -23.54
CA LYS A 8 4.50 -26.47 -23.21
C LYS A 8 4.54 -25.31 -24.18
N SER A 9 3.39 -24.65 -24.38
CA SER A 9 3.27 -23.49 -25.26
C SER A 9 2.55 -22.35 -24.59
N LEU A 10 2.81 -21.14 -25.03
CA LEU A 10 2.09 -19.94 -24.64
C LEU A 10 1.73 -19.13 -25.89
N SER A 11 0.64 -18.38 -25.81
CA SER A 11 0.25 -17.41 -26.83
C SER A 11 0.27 -15.99 -26.30
N ASP A 12 0.73 -15.05 -27.13
CA ASP A 12 0.67 -13.62 -26.82
C ASP A 12 -0.69 -13.00 -27.23
N GLU A 13 -0.77 -11.68 -27.14
CA GLU A 13 -1.97 -10.90 -27.50
C GLU A 13 -2.31 -10.91 -28.98
N LYS A 14 -1.37 -11.33 -29.82
CA LYS A 14 -1.51 -11.42 -31.28
C LYS A 14 -1.67 -12.88 -31.75
N ASP A 15 -1.95 -13.81 -30.81
CA ASP A 15 -2.09 -15.24 -31.03
C ASP A 15 -0.80 -15.92 -31.58
N ASN A 16 0.36 -15.27 -31.45
CA ASN A 16 1.64 -15.93 -31.76
C ASN A 16 1.89 -17.03 -30.73
N LEU A 17 2.29 -18.23 -31.21
CA LEU A 17 2.61 -19.37 -30.38
C LEU A 17 4.11 -19.46 -30.11
N TYR A 18 4.46 -19.65 -28.82
CA TYR A 18 5.83 -19.85 -28.35
C TYR A 18 5.90 -21.17 -27.59
N TYR A 19 6.86 -22.04 -27.96
CA TYR A 19 7.10 -23.31 -27.28
C TYR A 19 8.28 -23.19 -26.34
N TYR A 20 8.24 -23.91 -25.22
CA TYR A 20 9.29 -23.85 -24.18
C TYR A 20 9.58 -25.23 -23.58
N ASP A 21 10.80 -25.47 -23.20
CA ASP A 21 11.18 -26.62 -22.37
C ASP A 21 10.96 -26.33 -20.88
N LYS A 22 11.32 -25.10 -20.46
CA LYS A 22 11.14 -24.56 -19.11
C LYS A 22 10.59 -23.15 -19.22
N LEU A 23 9.60 -22.83 -18.40
CA LEU A 23 8.97 -21.50 -18.35
C LEU A 23 9.29 -20.83 -17.01
N VAL A 24 9.83 -19.61 -17.06
CA VAL A 24 9.98 -18.74 -15.89
C VAL A 24 8.84 -17.74 -15.89
N ILE A 25 8.10 -17.72 -14.79
CA ILE A 25 6.97 -16.81 -14.56
C ILE A 25 7.50 -15.61 -13.78
N ALA A 26 7.53 -14.44 -14.40
CA ALA A 26 8.04 -13.21 -13.80
C ALA A 26 7.07 -12.04 -14.05
N THR A 27 5.78 -12.27 -13.86
CA THR A 27 4.69 -11.33 -14.15
C THR A 27 4.54 -10.20 -13.12
N GLY A 28 5.33 -10.23 -12.05
CA GLY A 28 5.30 -9.22 -11.01
C GLY A 28 4.06 -9.29 -10.11
N SER A 29 3.71 -8.16 -9.51
CA SER A 29 2.58 -8.04 -8.60
C SER A 29 1.93 -6.67 -8.70
N LYS A 30 0.71 -6.53 -8.22
CA LYS A 30 -0.04 -5.27 -8.09
C LYS A 30 -0.25 -4.94 -6.61
N ASN A 31 -0.41 -3.65 -6.30
CA ASN A 31 -0.71 -3.22 -4.94
C ASN A 31 -2.10 -3.68 -4.51
N ASN A 32 -2.22 -4.08 -3.24
CA ASN A 32 -3.51 -4.31 -2.62
C ASN A 32 -4.15 -2.97 -2.25
N LEU A 33 -5.19 -2.57 -2.97
CA LEU A 33 -5.91 -1.31 -2.76
C LEU A 33 -7.06 -1.43 -1.75
N LEU A 34 -7.15 -2.52 -0.98
CA LEU A 34 -8.14 -2.73 0.09
C LEU A 34 -9.61 -2.65 -0.40
N GLY A 35 -9.87 -3.02 -1.65
CA GLY A 35 -11.21 -2.96 -2.25
C GLY A 35 -11.67 -1.56 -2.67
N ILE A 36 -10.81 -0.55 -2.58
CA ILE A 36 -11.12 0.79 -3.08
C ILE A 36 -11.22 0.74 -4.61
N ASP A 37 -12.34 1.22 -5.15
CA ASP A 37 -12.55 1.29 -6.58
C ASP A 37 -11.49 2.17 -7.27
N THR A 38 -11.09 1.77 -8.48
CA THR A 38 -10.02 2.45 -9.22
C THR A 38 -10.36 3.91 -9.54
N LYS A 39 -11.63 4.22 -9.77
CA LYS A 39 -12.09 5.61 -10.03
C LYS A 39 -12.01 6.45 -8.76
N GLU A 40 -12.42 5.89 -7.63
CA GLU A 40 -12.29 6.52 -6.31
C GLU A 40 -10.82 6.74 -5.94
N TYR A 41 -9.98 5.74 -6.19
CA TYR A 41 -8.53 5.84 -6.00
C TYR A 41 -7.91 6.96 -6.85
N GLN A 42 -8.36 7.13 -8.10
CA GLN A 42 -7.84 8.17 -9.00
C GLN A 42 -8.34 9.58 -8.67
N LYS A 43 -9.57 9.70 -8.17
CA LYS A 43 -10.18 10.99 -7.80
C LYS A 43 -9.75 11.48 -6.43
N GLY A 44 -9.46 10.54 -5.52
CA GLY A 44 -9.18 10.85 -4.13
C GLY A 44 -7.72 11.17 -3.86
N ASN A 45 -7.44 11.40 -2.60
CA ASN A 45 -6.11 11.58 -2.07
C ASN A 45 -5.50 10.26 -1.62
N PHE A 46 -5.80 9.17 -2.37
CA PHE A 46 -5.21 7.85 -2.16
C PHE A 46 -3.98 7.65 -3.02
N PHE A 47 -2.97 7.05 -2.42
CA PHE A 47 -1.69 6.75 -3.06
C PHE A 47 -1.24 5.35 -2.69
N SER A 48 -0.49 4.73 -3.57
CA SER A 48 0.28 3.51 -3.29
C SER A 48 1.58 3.58 -4.08
N LEU A 49 2.62 2.95 -3.59
CA LEU A 49 3.93 2.98 -4.24
C LEU A 49 4.21 1.66 -4.95
N ARG A 50 4.40 1.71 -6.27
CA ARG A 50 4.79 0.56 -7.09
C ARG A 50 5.87 0.90 -8.11
N ASN A 51 5.83 2.09 -8.67
CA ASN A 51 6.67 2.52 -9.78
C ASN A 51 7.15 3.97 -9.59
N LEU A 52 7.96 4.46 -10.53
CA LEU A 52 8.53 5.80 -10.48
C LEU A 52 7.45 6.91 -10.52
N GLU A 53 6.40 6.71 -11.30
CA GLU A 53 5.32 7.71 -11.41
C GLU A 53 4.53 7.82 -10.10
N ASP A 54 4.28 6.70 -9.41
CA ASP A 54 3.70 6.73 -8.06
C ASP A 54 4.59 7.51 -7.09
N SER A 55 5.91 7.29 -7.13
CA SER A 55 6.87 8.01 -6.29
C SER A 55 6.83 9.52 -6.53
N LYS A 56 6.78 9.96 -7.80
CA LYS A 56 6.68 11.38 -8.15
C LYS A 56 5.36 11.98 -7.64
N ARG A 57 4.24 11.29 -7.80
CA ARG A 57 2.92 11.72 -7.32
C ARG A 57 2.89 11.84 -5.80
N ILE A 58 3.42 10.83 -5.09
CA ILE A 58 3.53 10.83 -3.63
C ILE A 58 4.38 12.02 -3.16
N ARG A 59 5.57 12.21 -3.74
CA ARG A 59 6.47 13.32 -3.41
C ARG A 59 5.78 14.68 -3.58
N LYS A 60 5.09 14.88 -4.70
CA LYS A 60 4.33 16.10 -4.95
C LYS A 60 3.26 16.29 -3.89
N LYS A 61 2.44 15.27 -3.63
CA LYS A 61 1.34 15.38 -2.66
C LYS A 61 1.82 15.64 -1.24
N ILE A 62 2.89 14.99 -0.79
CA ILE A 62 3.47 15.23 0.55
C ILE A 62 3.82 16.71 0.74
N SER A 63 4.31 17.40 -0.30
CA SER A 63 4.65 18.83 -0.19
C SER A 63 3.43 19.75 -0.05
N GLU A 64 2.25 19.30 -0.45
CA GLU A 64 1.01 20.08 -0.50
C GLU A 64 0.12 19.91 0.75
N VAL A 65 0.36 18.88 1.57
CA VAL A 65 -0.50 18.51 2.70
C VAL A 65 0.22 18.61 4.04
N GLN A 66 -0.54 18.66 5.14
CA GLN A 66 0.00 18.59 6.49
C GLN A 66 -0.23 17.23 7.14
N THR A 67 -1.38 16.61 6.90
CA THR A 67 -1.76 15.35 7.56
C THR A 67 -1.71 14.18 6.60
N ILE A 68 -1.04 13.11 7.00
CA ILE A 68 -0.84 11.90 6.21
C ILE A 68 -1.24 10.68 7.02
N THR A 69 -2.13 9.87 6.49
CA THR A 69 -2.47 8.56 7.04
C THR A 69 -1.88 7.46 6.18
N ILE A 70 -1.19 6.51 6.79
CA ILE A 70 -0.60 5.36 6.14
C ILE A 70 -1.30 4.10 6.62
N ILE A 71 -1.79 3.26 5.68
CA ILE A 71 -2.43 2.00 5.99
C ILE A 71 -1.44 0.87 5.73
N GLY A 72 -0.96 0.26 6.79
CA GLY A 72 0.06 -0.78 6.80
C GLY A 72 1.42 -0.31 7.30
N ALA A 73 1.93 -0.96 8.35
CA ALA A 73 3.21 -0.68 9.00
C ALA A 73 4.35 -1.61 8.51
N GLY A 74 4.36 -1.90 7.19
CA GLY A 74 5.45 -2.62 6.52
C GLY A 74 6.61 -1.69 6.14
N PHE A 75 7.61 -2.22 5.40
CA PHE A 75 8.78 -1.45 4.95
C PHE A 75 8.40 -0.14 4.25
N ILE A 76 7.58 -0.21 3.21
CA ILE A 76 7.17 0.97 2.42
C ILE A 76 6.47 2.00 3.31
N GLY A 77 5.54 1.56 4.16
CA GLY A 77 4.80 2.45 5.05
C GLY A 77 5.72 3.21 6.01
N LEU A 78 6.65 2.53 6.65
CA LEU A 78 7.60 3.13 7.60
C LEU A 78 8.61 4.04 6.91
N GLU A 79 9.11 3.70 5.72
CA GLU A 79 10.03 4.56 4.96
C GLU A 79 9.38 5.87 4.53
N ILE A 80 8.14 5.80 4.01
CA ILE A 80 7.40 7.01 3.62
C ILE A 80 7.01 7.82 4.86
N ALA A 81 6.64 7.18 5.97
CA ALA A 81 6.38 7.85 7.24
C ALA A 81 7.59 8.65 7.72
N THR A 82 8.79 8.04 7.67
CA THR A 82 10.04 8.70 8.04
C THR A 82 10.32 9.92 7.16
N THR A 83 10.14 9.76 5.83
CA THR A 83 10.30 10.85 4.87
C THR A 83 9.31 11.99 5.15
N ALA A 84 8.05 11.67 5.46
CA ALA A 84 7.03 12.66 5.78
C ALA A 84 7.36 13.40 7.09
N LEU A 85 7.83 12.71 8.12
CA LEU A 85 8.29 13.36 9.37
C LEU A 85 9.45 14.33 9.13
N GLN A 86 10.43 13.97 8.30
CA GLN A 86 11.54 14.86 7.93
C GLN A 86 11.07 16.13 7.23
N LEU A 87 9.88 16.08 6.62
CA LEU A 87 9.20 17.22 6.00
C LEU A 87 8.18 17.89 6.95
N ASN A 88 8.27 17.63 8.24
CA ASN A 88 7.42 18.18 9.30
C ASN A 88 5.91 17.91 9.08
N LYS A 89 5.54 16.71 8.60
CA LYS A 89 4.16 16.30 8.42
C LYS A 89 3.65 15.51 9.64
N ASP A 90 2.35 15.61 9.90
CA ASP A 90 1.67 14.83 10.92
C ASP A 90 1.33 13.44 10.36
N VAL A 91 1.99 12.41 10.88
CA VAL A 91 1.87 11.05 10.35
C VAL A 91 1.14 10.13 11.31
N THR A 92 0.09 9.49 10.81
CA THR A 92 -0.62 8.41 11.50
C THR A 92 -0.50 7.12 10.70
N ILE A 93 -0.07 6.02 11.34
CA ILE A 93 -0.02 4.69 10.74
C ILE A 93 -1.10 3.81 11.35
N ILE A 94 -1.93 3.20 10.50
CA ILE A 94 -2.94 2.22 10.88
C ILE A 94 -2.39 0.84 10.53
N GLU A 95 -2.37 -0.07 11.50
CA GLU A 95 -1.89 -1.43 11.34
C GLU A 95 -2.89 -2.43 11.92
N ASN A 96 -3.20 -3.49 11.18
CA ASN A 96 -4.18 -4.49 11.57
C ASN A 96 -3.67 -5.49 12.62
N SER A 97 -2.37 -5.52 12.85
CA SER A 97 -1.72 -6.32 13.88
C SER A 97 -1.20 -5.45 15.04
N GLU A 98 -0.65 -6.07 16.06
CA GLU A 98 0.00 -5.40 17.18
C GLU A 98 1.46 -5.00 16.91
N ASN A 99 2.02 -5.39 15.76
CA ASN A 99 3.44 -5.30 15.46
C ASN A 99 3.69 -4.60 14.11
N VAL A 100 4.70 -3.72 14.07
CA VAL A 100 5.23 -3.23 12.80
C VAL A 100 6.09 -4.31 12.16
N MET A 101 6.03 -4.41 10.83
CA MET A 101 6.82 -5.38 10.04
C MET A 101 6.68 -6.84 10.53
N GLY A 102 5.54 -7.19 11.13
CA GLY A 102 5.34 -8.43 11.90
C GLY A 102 5.61 -9.75 11.16
N ARG A 103 5.67 -9.71 9.82
CA ARG A 103 6.03 -10.87 8.97
C ARG A 103 7.52 -10.97 8.68
N SER A 104 8.31 -9.96 9.03
CA SER A 104 9.69 -9.82 8.54
C SER A 104 10.73 -9.72 9.64
N ILE A 105 10.31 -9.38 10.86
CA ILE A 105 11.23 -9.18 11.99
C ILE A 105 10.70 -9.85 13.28
N SER A 106 11.59 -10.01 14.28
CA SER A 106 11.19 -10.52 15.60
C SER A 106 10.28 -9.54 16.34
N LYS A 107 9.48 -10.07 17.29
CA LYS A 107 8.61 -9.24 18.14
C LYS A 107 9.38 -8.19 18.94
N ASP A 108 10.58 -8.53 19.42
CA ASP A 108 11.39 -7.61 20.22
C ASP A 108 11.90 -6.45 19.37
N LEU A 109 12.36 -6.73 18.14
CA LEU A 109 12.77 -5.69 17.21
C LEU A 109 11.56 -4.81 16.79
N SER A 110 10.38 -5.42 16.59
CA SER A 110 9.15 -4.67 16.30
C SER A 110 8.80 -3.71 17.44
N LYS A 111 8.85 -4.15 18.70
CA LYS A 111 8.61 -3.29 19.87
C LYS A 111 9.61 -2.14 19.95
N TRP A 112 10.89 -2.43 19.67
CA TRP A 112 11.93 -1.42 19.66
C TRP A 112 11.65 -0.36 18.57
N LEU A 113 11.28 -0.78 17.36
CA LEU A 113 10.91 0.11 16.25
C LEU A 113 9.67 0.95 16.58
N ILE A 114 8.63 0.36 17.16
CA ILE A 114 7.43 1.09 17.60
C ILE A 114 7.82 2.22 18.54
N ASN A 115 8.63 1.91 19.57
CA ASN A 115 9.07 2.92 20.54
C ASN A 115 9.92 4.01 19.86
N TYR A 116 10.84 3.64 18.97
CA TYR A 116 11.67 4.57 18.23
C TYR A 116 10.84 5.53 17.37
N TYR A 117 9.93 5.01 16.56
CA TYR A 117 9.10 5.81 15.68
C TYR A 117 8.07 6.66 16.42
N THR A 118 7.49 6.15 17.52
CA THR A 118 6.60 6.92 18.37
C THR A 118 7.31 8.12 18.99
N LYS A 119 8.52 7.93 19.50
CA LYS A 119 9.36 9.04 20.02
C LYS A 119 9.73 10.04 18.93
N SER A 120 9.82 9.60 17.68
CA SER A 120 10.08 10.46 16.52
C SER A 120 8.84 11.23 16.05
N GLY A 121 7.64 10.95 16.58
CA GLY A 121 6.41 11.68 16.29
C GLY A 121 5.38 10.92 15.45
N ILE A 122 5.61 9.65 15.08
CA ILE A 122 4.60 8.83 14.40
C ILE A 122 3.52 8.41 15.40
N LYS A 123 2.26 8.61 15.03
CA LYS A 123 1.11 8.07 15.74
C LYS A 123 0.75 6.70 15.17
N PHE A 124 0.71 5.66 16.01
CA PHE A 124 0.27 4.32 15.61
C PHE A 124 -1.13 4.02 16.11
N ILE A 125 -1.92 3.35 15.27
CA ILE A 125 -3.22 2.77 15.61
C ILE A 125 -3.12 1.28 15.24
N PHE A 126 -2.94 0.45 16.24
CA PHE A 126 -2.80 -0.99 16.11
C PHE A 126 -4.14 -1.73 16.26
N ASN A 127 -4.17 -2.99 15.77
CA ASN A 127 -5.33 -3.88 15.85
C ASN A 127 -6.58 -3.27 15.21
N LYS A 128 -6.41 -2.43 14.21
CA LYS A 128 -7.48 -1.81 13.45
C LYS A 128 -7.21 -1.95 11.95
N SER A 129 -8.27 -2.21 11.20
CA SER A 129 -8.22 -2.25 9.75
C SER A 129 -9.02 -1.12 9.13
N PHE A 130 -8.69 -0.78 7.90
CA PHE A 130 -9.49 0.11 7.07
C PHE A 130 -10.85 -0.53 6.78
N LYS A 131 -11.94 0.20 6.98
CA LYS A 131 -13.31 -0.25 6.69
C LYS A 131 -13.86 0.48 5.47
N SER A 132 -13.81 1.81 5.48
CA SER A 132 -14.31 2.65 4.40
C SER A 132 -13.76 4.07 4.52
N PHE A 133 -14.15 4.93 3.60
CA PHE A 133 -13.83 6.36 3.67
C PHE A 133 -15.03 7.20 3.18
N LYS A 134 -14.99 8.48 3.53
CA LYS A 134 -15.81 9.54 2.93
C LYS A 134 -14.89 10.70 2.59
N SER A 135 -15.00 11.25 1.41
CA SER A 135 -14.36 12.53 1.06
C SER A 135 -15.35 13.68 1.27
N ASP A 136 -14.86 14.80 1.74
CA ASP A 136 -15.61 16.04 1.78
C ASP A 136 -15.29 16.95 0.56
N GLU A 137 -15.97 18.08 0.48
CA GLU A 137 -15.77 19.06 -0.61
C GLU A 137 -14.36 19.67 -0.61
N ASN A 138 -13.65 19.64 0.53
CA ASN A 138 -12.29 20.15 0.71
C ASN A 138 -11.22 19.09 0.43
N SER A 139 -11.62 17.93 -0.09
CA SER A 139 -10.72 16.78 -0.35
C SER A 139 -10.08 16.19 0.92
N ILE A 140 -10.62 16.47 2.11
CA ILE A 140 -10.23 15.80 3.34
C ILE A 140 -10.88 14.42 3.36
N MET A 141 -10.06 13.39 3.59
CA MET A 141 -10.51 12.01 3.67
C MET A 141 -10.87 11.68 5.11
N ASN A 142 -12.12 11.32 5.33
CA ASN A 142 -12.57 10.73 6.60
C ASN A 142 -12.39 9.20 6.50
N ILE A 143 -11.30 8.70 7.03
CA ILE A 143 -11.00 7.27 7.08
C ILE A 143 -11.79 6.64 8.23
N ILE A 144 -12.55 5.59 7.95
CA ILE A 144 -13.34 4.86 8.93
C ILE A 144 -12.67 3.51 9.17
N LEU A 145 -12.36 3.21 10.42
CA LEU A 145 -11.72 1.97 10.84
C LEU A 145 -12.74 0.89 11.21
N SER A 146 -12.27 -0.32 11.45
CA SER A 146 -13.09 -1.49 11.78
C SER A 146 -13.94 -1.34 13.06
N ASP A 147 -13.59 -0.43 13.95
CA ASP A 147 -14.32 -0.09 15.17
C ASP A 147 -15.08 1.24 15.06
N ASP A 148 -15.32 1.72 13.84
CA ASP A 148 -15.97 2.99 13.52
C ASP A 148 -15.23 4.26 13.98
N THR A 149 -13.99 4.13 14.46
CA THR A 149 -13.09 5.28 14.68
C THR A 149 -12.89 6.03 13.36
N LYS A 150 -12.96 7.36 13.43
CA LYS A 150 -12.78 8.24 12.27
C LYS A 150 -11.45 9.00 12.37
N ILE A 151 -10.72 9.06 11.26
CA ILE A 151 -9.46 9.78 11.14
C ILE A 151 -9.56 10.69 9.92
N ASN A 152 -9.29 11.96 10.13
CA ASN A 152 -9.21 12.93 9.05
C ASN A 152 -7.80 12.97 8.49
N SER A 153 -7.67 12.98 7.18
CA SER A 153 -6.39 12.97 6.49
C SER A 153 -6.48 13.69 5.14
N GLU A 154 -5.47 14.49 4.81
CA GLU A 154 -5.36 15.14 3.50
C GLU A 154 -4.72 14.23 2.45
N MET A 155 -3.98 13.20 2.90
CA MET A 155 -3.37 12.20 2.06
C MET A 155 -3.44 10.83 2.72
N VAL A 156 -3.79 9.80 1.97
CA VAL A 156 -3.82 8.41 2.42
C VAL A 156 -2.87 7.57 1.57
N LEU A 157 -1.86 6.97 2.18
CA LEU A 157 -0.99 6.00 1.54
C LEU A 157 -1.43 4.59 1.88
N ILE A 158 -1.68 3.76 0.87
CA ILE A 158 -1.99 2.35 1.03
C ILE A 158 -0.72 1.53 0.83
N SER A 159 -0.24 0.90 1.89
CA SER A 159 0.92 -0.01 1.90
C SER A 159 0.57 -1.38 2.50
N ALA A 160 -0.64 -1.87 2.18
CA ALA A 160 -1.23 -3.09 2.72
C ALA A 160 -0.81 -4.37 1.97
N GLY A 161 0.40 -4.39 1.43
CA GLY A 161 0.97 -5.51 0.69
C GLY A 161 0.63 -5.50 -0.79
N SER A 162 0.98 -6.60 -1.46
CA SER A 162 0.80 -6.78 -2.91
C SER A 162 0.22 -8.16 -3.21
N GLN A 163 -0.40 -8.29 -4.38
CA GLN A 163 -0.94 -9.52 -4.93
C GLN A 163 -0.14 -9.91 -6.18
N PRO A 164 0.28 -11.18 -6.35
CA PRO A 164 0.91 -11.65 -7.57
C PRO A 164 0.01 -11.41 -8.78
N ASN A 165 0.62 -11.21 -9.95
CA ASN A 165 -0.10 -11.19 -11.23
C ASN A 165 -0.12 -12.61 -11.81
N ASP A 166 -0.94 -13.48 -11.25
CA ASP A 166 -1.01 -14.92 -11.48
C ASP A 166 -2.23 -15.39 -12.30
N LEU A 167 -3.13 -14.50 -12.65
CA LEU A 167 -4.35 -14.81 -13.44
C LEU A 167 -4.13 -15.57 -14.76
N LEU A 168 -2.89 -15.59 -15.26
CA LEU A 168 -2.53 -16.34 -16.46
C LEU A 168 -2.27 -17.82 -16.18
N PHE A 169 -2.25 -18.24 -14.91
CA PHE A 169 -1.79 -19.56 -14.47
C PHE A 169 -2.88 -20.35 -13.73
N GLU A 170 -4.04 -19.75 -13.52
CA GLU A 170 -5.25 -20.41 -13.05
C GLU A 170 -6.03 -21.00 -14.23
#